data_be4e337aef4ef224c18d27b5aad10f5c
#
_entry.id   be4e337aef4ef224c18d27b5aad10f5c
#
_cell.length_a   1.000
_cell.length_b   1.000
_cell.length_c   1.000
_cell.angle_alpha   90.00
_cell.angle_beta   90.00
_cell.angle_gamma   90.00
#
_symmetry.space_group_name_H-M   'P 1'
#
loop_
_entity.id
_entity.type
_entity.pdbx_description
1 polymer ?
#
loop_
_entity_poly.entity_id
_entity_poly.type
_entity_poly.pdbx_seq_one_letter_code
_entity_poly.pdbx_strand_id
1 'polypeptide(L)'
;IVGGAEWSTLSHDAFPAQEFDFMLANPPYGKSWKKDLEAMGGKDGMRDPRFKVMHQGEELSLVTRSSDGQMLFLANMASKMNHSSALGSRIAEVHNGSSLFTGDAGQGESNIRRWLIESDWLEAIVALPESMFYNTGIGTYVWVLTNRKEKRRKGKVQLVDARDVWTAGGSEDSKRSLGDKRRHMTVAQID
;
A
#
# COMPACT_ATOMS: atom_id res chain seq x y z
N ILE A 1 20.59 3.83 3.81
CA ILE A 1 19.36 4.58 3.50
C ILE A 1 19.51 5.10 2.09
N VAL A 2 18.55 4.80 1.23
CA VAL A 2 18.46 5.33 -0.12
C VAL A 2 17.22 6.23 -0.18
N GLY A 3 17.35 7.41 -0.75
CA GLY A 3 16.28 8.39 -0.86
C GLY A 3 16.82 9.79 -1.16
N GLY A 4 15.95 10.77 -1.20
CA GLY A 4 16.26 12.17 -1.50
C GLY A 4 15.60 12.66 -2.79
N ALA A 5 15.85 13.91 -3.16
CA ALA A 5 15.18 14.53 -4.29
C ALA A 5 15.45 13.86 -5.65
N GLU A 6 16.60 13.17 -5.77
CA GLU A 6 17.03 12.48 -7.00
C GLU A 6 16.65 10.99 -7.01
N TRP A 7 16.09 10.47 -5.90
CA TRP A 7 15.81 9.05 -5.70
C TRP A 7 14.35 8.83 -5.32
N SER A 8 13.44 9.17 -6.22
CA SER A 8 12.05 8.80 -6.04
C SER A 8 11.86 7.29 -6.18
N THR A 9 11.24 6.65 -5.20
CA THR A 9 10.92 5.22 -5.22
C THR A 9 10.14 4.82 -6.49
N LEU A 10 9.32 5.71 -7.02
CA LEU A 10 8.51 5.40 -8.21
C LEU A 10 9.34 5.45 -9.49
N SER A 11 10.08 6.53 -9.74
CA SER A 11 10.85 6.70 -10.97
C SER A 11 12.25 6.08 -10.92
N HIS A 12 12.74 5.72 -9.72
CA HIS A 12 14.08 5.21 -9.53
C HIS A 12 14.11 4.02 -8.56
N ASP A 13 14.13 2.81 -9.12
CA ASP A 13 14.23 1.61 -8.28
C ASP A 13 15.63 1.48 -7.68
N ALA A 14 15.75 1.72 -6.38
CA ALA A 14 17.02 1.58 -5.67
C ALA A 14 17.42 0.11 -5.39
N PHE A 15 16.50 -0.83 -5.61
CA PHE A 15 16.68 -2.26 -5.29
C PHE A 15 16.16 -3.17 -6.40
N PRO A 16 16.65 -3.03 -7.66
CA PRO A 16 16.02 -3.65 -8.83
C PRO A 16 16.03 -5.19 -8.83
N ALA A 17 16.96 -5.82 -8.07
CA ALA A 17 17.11 -7.26 -8.01
C ALA A 17 16.89 -7.83 -6.60
N GLN A 18 16.33 -7.03 -5.69
CA GLN A 18 16.15 -7.48 -4.30
C GLN A 18 14.69 -7.84 -4.02
N GLU A 19 14.52 -8.95 -3.33
CA GLU A 19 13.26 -9.39 -2.74
C GLU A 19 13.32 -9.21 -1.21
N PHE A 20 12.18 -8.99 -0.60
CA PHE A 20 12.07 -8.73 0.84
C PHE A 20 11.01 -9.61 1.48
N ASP A 21 11.30 -10.12 2.68
CA ASP A 21 10.37 -10.91 3.47
C ASP A 21 9.32 -10.04 4.16
N PHE A 22 9.71 -8.83 4.61
CA PHE A 22 8.81 -7.90 5.28
C PHE A 22 8.97 -6.48 4.71
N MET A 23 7.83 -5.87 4.38
CA MET A 23 7.79 -4.51 3.86
C MET A 23 6.68 -3.72 4.55
N LEU A 24 7.02 -2.53 5.06
CA LEU A 24 6.08 -1.61 5.69
C LEU A 24 6.18 -0.25 5.01
N ALA A 25 5.04 0.36 4.68
CA ALA A 25 5.03 1.70 4.11
C ALA A 25 3.82 2.52 4.58
N ASN A 26 4.05 3.83 4.62
CA ASN A 26 3.02 4.85 4.74
C ASN A 26 3.29 5.88 3.64
N PRO A 27 2.92 5.59 2.39
CA PRO A 27 3.19 6.45 1.25
C PRO A 27 2.35 7.73 1.31
N PRO A 28 2.76 8.78 0.58
CA PRO A 28 1.91 9.94 0.41
C PRO A 28 0.69 9.56 -0.45
N TYR A 29 -0.51 9.79 0.07
CA TYR A 29 -1.76 9.64 -0.67
C TYR A 29 -2.36 11.00 -1.05
N GLY A 30 -3.09 11.04 -2.19
CA GLY A 30 -3.62 12.29 -2.75
C GLY A 30 -2.52 13.23 -3.27
N LYS A 31 -1.33 12.72 -3.55
CA LYS A 31 -0.21 13.49 -4.10
C LYS A 31 0.08 13.10 -5.54
N SER A 32 0.26 14.12 -6.36
CA SER A 32 0.63 13.94 -7.77
C SER A 32 2.03 13.35 -7.89
N TRP A 33 2.16 12.32 -8.73
CA TRP A 33 3.42 11.70 -9.13
C TRP A 33 3.74 11.95 -10.61
N LYS A 34 3.15 13.02 -11.19
CA LYS A 34 3.29 13.36 -12.61
C LYS A 34 4.75 13.51 -13.05
N LYS A 35 5.61 14.06 -12.19
CA LYS A 35 7.05 14.22 -12.48
C LYS A 35 7.74 12.85 -12.62
N ASP A 36 7.40 11.90 -11.76
CA ASP A 36 7.93 10.54 -11.85
C ASP A 36 7.45 9.87 -13.13
N LEU A 37 6.17 9.98 -13.46
CA LEU A 37 5.60 9.45 -14.69
C LEU A 37 6.30 10.01 -15.93
N GLU A 38 6.56 11.32 -15.98
CA GLU A 38 7.28 11.97 -17.08
C GLU A 38 8.72 11.45 -17.17
N ALA A 39 9.42 11.32 -16.04
CA ALA A 39 10.77 10.76 -15.98
C ALA A 39 10.85 9.31 -16.47
N MET A 40 9.76 8.54 -16.34
CA MET A 40 9.65 7.15 -16.78
C MET A 40 9.13 7.02 -18.23
N GLY A 41 9.07 8.10 -18.99
CA GLY A 41 8.64 8.13 -20.40
C GLY A 41 7.16 8.34 -20.62
N GLY A 42 6.42 8.78 -19.61
CA GLY A 42 4.98 8.99 -19.67
C GLY A 42 4.20 7.68 -19.68
N LYS A 43 2.87 7.78 -19.78
CA LYS A 43 1.97 6.61 -19.72
C LYS A 43 2.25 5.60 -20.84
N ASP A 44 2.47 6.09 -22.06
CA ASP A 44 2.69 5.23 -23.23
C ASP A 44 4.15 4.73 -23.33
N GLY A 45 5.10 5.49 -22.76
CA GLY A 45 6.51 5.15 -22.70
C GLY A 45 6.91 4.25 -21.54
N MET A 46 6.02 4.02 -20.59
CA MET A 46 6.28 3.19 -19.41
C MET A 46 6.76 1.79 -19.79
N ARG A 47 7.95 1.41 -19.28
CA ARG A 47 8.57 0.10 -19.50
C ARG A 47 9.00 -0.58 -18.21
N ASP A 48 8.81 0.08 -17.08
CA ASP A 48 9.22 -0.44 -15.77
C ASP A 48 8.43 -1.72 -15.43
N PRO A 49 9.12 -2.86 -15.21
CA PRO A 49 8.46 -4.15 -14.96
C PRO A 49 7.66 -4.19 -13.66
N ARG A 50 7.90 -3.26 -12.72
CA ARG A 50 7.09 -3.12 -11.51
C ARG A 50 5.67 -2.67 -11.79
N PHE A 51 5.45 -1.97 -12.92
CA PHE A 51 4.17 -1.33 -13.28
C PHE A 51 3.57 -1.87 -14.58
N LYS A 52 4.20 -2.89 -15.16
CA LYS A 52 3.66 -3.70 -16.25
C LYS A 52 3.90 -5.17 -15.94
N VAL A 53 2.85 -5.89 -15.62
CA VAL A 53 2.95 -7.27 -15.16
C VAL A 53 2.20 -8.22 -16.10
N MET A 54 2.77 -9.41 -16.29
CA MET A 54 2.04 -10.49 -16.94
C MET A 54 1.16 -11.19 -15.91
N HIS A 55 -0.14 -11.22 -16.14
CA HIS A 55 -1.09 -11.86 -15.24
C HIS A 55 -2.08 -12.70 -16.05
N GLN A 56 -2.15 -14.00 -15.79
CA GLN A 56 -3.03 -14.96 -16.49
C GLN A 56 -2.96 -14.90 -18.03
N GLY A 57 -1.76 -14.62 -18.57
CA GLY A 57 -1.52 -14.52 -20.01
C GLY A 57 -1.81 -13.15 -20.63
N GLU A 58 -2.20 -12.17 -19.84
CA GLU A 58 -2.48 -10.79 -20.25
C GLU A 58 -1.46 -9.84 -19.65
N GLU A 59 -1.00 -8.84 -20.41
CA GLU A 59 -0.20 -7.74 -19.86
C GLU A 59 -1.12 -6.72 -19.20
N LEU A 60 -0.97 -6.53 -17.88
CA LEU A 60 -1.68 -5.52 -17.11
C LEU A 60 -0.80 -4.29 -16.92
N SER A 61 -1.28 -3.12 -17.33
CA SER A 61 -0.70 -1.84 -16.94
C SER A 61 -1.20 -1.46 -15.54
N LEU A 62 -0.28 -1.29 -14.61
CA LEU A 62 -0.56 -0.85 -13.23
C LEU A 62 -0.41 0.67 -13.06
N VAL A 63 -0.21 1.41 -14.15
CA VAL A 63 0.00 2.87 -14.14
C VAL A 63 -1.28 3.57 -13.71
N THR A 64 -1.28 4.13 -12.50
CA THR A 64 -2.41 4.84 -11.94
C THR A 64 -2.58 6.24 -12.53
N ARG A 65 -3.66 6.92 -12.20
CA ARG A 65 -3.82 8.34 -12.49
C ARG A 65 -2.66 9.15 -11.88
N SER A 66 -2.18 10.15 -12.60
CA SER A 66 -1.02 10.94 -12.18
C SER A 66 -1.27 11.84 -10.97
N SER A 67 -2.52 12.03 -10.57
CA SER A 67 -2.92 12.83 -9.40
C SER A 67 -2.75 12.13 -8.06
N ASP A 68 -2.66 10.79 -8.05
CA ASP A 68 -2.48 10.00 -6.84
C ASP A 68 -1.69 8.72 -7.12
N GLY A 69 -0.51 8.60 -6.52
CA GLY A 69 0.42 7.49 -6.71
C GLY A 69 0.36 6.41 -5.61
N GLN A 70 -0.52 6.52 -4.61
CA GLN A 70 -0.50 5.62 -3.45
C GLN A 70 -0.51 4.13 -3.83
N MET A 71 -1.34 3.72 -4.78
CA MET A 71 -1.42 2.33 -5.22
C MET A 71 -0.18 1.83 -5.98
N LEU A 72 0.63 2.75 -6.55
CA LEU A 72 1.91 2.37 -7.17
C LEU A 72 2.97 1.97 -6.15
N PHE A 73 2.95 2.56 -4.95
CA PHE A 73 3.84 2.12 -3.87
C PHE A 73 3.51 0.68 -3.48
N LEU A 74 2.21 0.34 -3.37
CA LEU A 74 1.79 -1.04 -3.11
C LEU A 74 2.21 -1.99 -4.23
N ALA A 75 2.04 -1.60 -5.50
CA ALA A 75 2.50 -2.38 -6.66
C ALA A 75 4.02 -2.57 -6.65
N ASN A 76 4.79 -1.52 -6.33
CA ASN A 76 6.24 -1.59 -6.17
C ASN A 76 6.64 -2.60 -5.08
N MET A 77 6.00 -2.58 -3.91
CA MET A 77 6.30 -3.56 -2.87
C MET A 77 5.87 -4.97 -3.28
N ALA A 78 4.70 -5.14 -3.90
CA ALA A 78 4.23 -6.43 -4.36
C ALA A 78 5.17 -7.05 -5.41
N SER A 79 5.79 -6.24 -6.28
CA SER A 79 6.78 -6.70 -7.27
C SER A 79 8.09 -7.21 -6.63
N LYS A 80 8.32 -6.92 -5.35
CA LYS A 80 9.52 -7.28 -4.59
C LYS A 80 9.26 -8.36 -3.53
N MET A 81 8.14 -9.04 -3.62
CA MET A 81 7.85 -10.17 -2.72
C MET A 81 8.80 -11.32 -2.97
N ASN A 82 9.37 -11.87 -1.91
CA ASN A 82 10.20 -13.09 -1.97
C ASN A 82 9.32 -14.31 -2.20
N HIS A 83 9.43 -14.92 -3.37
CA HIS A 83 8.71 -16.13 -3.74
C HIS A 83 9.49 -17.42 -3.47
N SER A 84 10.79 -17.32 -3.20
CA SER A 84 11.69 -18.46 -3.06
C SER A 84 11.75 -19.02 -1.62
N SER A 85 11.48 -18.18 -0.60
CA SER A 85 11.52 -18.61 0.79
C SER A 85 10.24 -19.33 1.24
N ALA A 86 10.37 -20.25 2.21
CA ALA A 86 9.23 -20.92 2.82
C ALA A 86 8.29 -19.94 3.56
N LEU A 87 8.86 -18.88 4.14
CA LEU A 87 8.11 -17.81 4.81
C LEU A 87 7.33 -16.97 3.82
N GLY A 88 7.87 -16.75 2.62
CA GLY A 88 7.36 -15.78 1.65
C GLY A 88 7.51 -14.36 2.13
N SER A 89 6.62 -13.49 1.67
CA SER A 89 6.62 -12.07 2.03
C SER A 89 5.34 -11.67 2.73
N ARG A 90 5.48 -10.62 3.54
CA ARG A 90 4.35 -9.93 4.16
C ARG A 90 4.52 -8.42 4.00
N ILE A 91 3.48 -7.76 3.53
CA ILE A 91 3.42 -6.31 3.33
C ILE A 91 2.32 -5.74 4.21
N ALA A 92 2.56 -4.57 4.81
CA ALA A 92 1.50 -3.73 5.34
C ALA A 92 1.71 -2.29 4.89
N GLU A 93 0.68 -1.72 4.28
CA GLU A 93 0.72 -0.36 3.73
C GLU A 93 -0.53 0.42 4.09
N VAL A 94 -0.34 1.68 4.50
CA VAL A 94 -1.44 2.58 4.86
C VAL A 94 -1.93 3.33 3.63
N HIS A 95 -3.24 3.34 3.42
CA HIS A 95 -3.91 4.03 2.33
C HIS A 95 -5.06 4.90 2.82
N ASN A 96 -5.46 5.88 2.03
CA ASN A 96 -6.78 6.51 2.20
C ASN A 96 -7.87 5.67 1.52
N GLY A 97 -9.14 6.04 1.75
CA GLY A 97 -10.30 5.30 1.24
C GLY A 97 -10.38 5.21 -0.28
N SER A 98 -9.77 6.14 -1.04
CA SER A 98 -9.82 6.12 -2.51
C SER A 98 -9.17 4.87 -3.11
N SER A 99 -8.21 4.25 -2.42
CA SER A 99 -7.57 3.01 -2.84
C SER A 99 -8.57 1.85 -3.03
N LEU A 100 -9.71 1.88 -2.34
CA LEU A 100 -10.70 0.81 -2.36
C LEU A 100 -11.58 0.83 -3.62
N PHE A 101 -11.80 1.99 -4.24
CA PHE A 101 -12.80 2.12 -5.31
C PHE A 101 -12.37 2.94 -6.53
N THR A 102 -11.30 3.73 -6.43
CA THR A 102 -10.88 4.60 -7.54
C THR A 102 -10.33 3.79 -8.72
N GLY A 103 -10.51 4.33 -9.92
CA GLY A 103 -10.07 3.74 -11.19
C GLY A 103 -11.15 2.87 -11.83
N ASP A 104 -11.44 3.16 -13.11
CA ASP A 104 -12.35 2.36 -13.92
C ASP A 104 -11.76 0.98 -14.25
N ALA A 105 -12.60 0.06 -14.64
CA ALA A 105 -12.17 -1.28 -15.06
C ALA A 105 -11.10 -1.19 -16.18
N GLY A 106 -10.00 -1.91 -16.00
CA GLY A 106 -8.85 -1.88 -16.92
C GLY A 106 -7.91 -0.68 -16.73
N GLN A 107 -8.18 0.20 -15.78
CA GLN A 107 -7.25 1.28 -15.39
C GLN A 107 -6.30 0.82 -14.29
N GLY A 108 -5.20 1.58 -14.07
CA GLY A 108 -4.11 1.18 -13.21
C GLY A 108 -4.52 0.76 -11.79
N GLU A 109 -5.32 1.59 -11.08
CA GLU A 109 -5.77 1.26 -9.72
C GLU A 109 -6.65 0.00 -9.70
N SER A 110 -7.55 -0.15 -10.67
CA SER A 110 -8.39 -1.34 -10.82
C SER A 110 -7.54 -2.57 -11.16
N ASN A 111 -6.55 -2.43 -12.04
CA ASN A 111 -5.64 -3.51 -12.41
C ASN A 111 -4.75 -3.95 -11.23
N ILE A 112 -4.29 -3.01 -10.39
CA ILE A 112 -3.55 -3.36 -9.17
C ILE A 112 -4.44 -4.20 -8.24
N ARG A 113 -5.67 -3.76 -7.97
CA ARG A 113 -6.61 -4.55 -7.14
C ARG A 113 -6.87 -5.92 -7.74
N ARG A 114 -7.14 -6.00 -9.05
CA ARG A 114 -7.33 -7.25 -9.79
C ARG A 114 -6.13 -8.18 -9.61
N TRP A 115 -4.93 -7.69 -9.88
CA TRP A 115 -3.71 -8.46 -9.75
C TRP A 115 -3.51 -9.03 -8.34
N LEU A 116 -3.66 -8.20 -7.31
CA LEU A 116 -3.48 -8.61 -5.92
C LEU A 116 -4.54 -9.62 -5.44
N ILE A 117 -5.79 -9.46 -5.86
CA ILE A 117 -6.90 -10.34 -5.48
C ILE A 117 -6.81 -11.67 -6.23
N GLU A 118 -6.62 -11.65 -7.54
CA GLU A 118 -6.56 -12.86 -8.38
C GLU A 118 -5.28 -13.67 -8.13
N SER A 119 -4.17 -13.01 -7.69
CA SER A 119 -2.97 -13.70 -7.20
C SER A 119 -3.14 -14.29 -5.79
N ASP A 120 -4.29 -14.06 -5.16
CA ASP A 120 -4.57 -14.45 -3.78
C ASP A 120 -3.55 -13.88 -2.75
N TRP A 121 -3.04 -12.67 -3.00
CA TRP A 121 -2.06 -12.03 -2.11
C TRP A 121 -2.71 -11.10 -1.07
N LEU A 122 -3.86 -10.51 -1.37
CA LEU A 122 -4.56 -9.65 -0.43
C LEU A 122 -5.12 -10.47 0.73
N GLU A 123 -4.51 -10.38 1.92
CA GLU A 123 -4.90 -11.12 3.11
C GLU A 123 -5.97 -10.42 3.91
N ALA A 124 -5.79 -9.11 4.15
CA ALA A 124 -6.74 -8.32 4.93
C ALA A 124 -6.73 -6.84 4.55
N ILE A 125 -7.83 -6.16 4.85
CA ILE A 125 -7.93 -4.70 4.90
C ILE A 125 -8.48 -4.33 6.27
N VAL A 126 -7.77 -3.45 6.99
CA VAL A 126 -8.16 -2.96 8.31
C VAL A 126 -8.53 -1.50 8.19
N ALA A 127 -9.80 -1.16 8.45
CA ALA A 127 -10.26 0.22 8.56
C ALA A 127 -9.85 0.79 9.91
N LEU A 128 -9.02 1.84 9.91
CA LEU A 128 -8.52 2.48 11.11
C LEU A 128 -9.41 3.66 11.55
N PRO A 129 -9.36 4.05 12.83
CA PRO A 129 -10.00 5.27 13.31
C PRO A 129 -9.53 6.51 12.56
N GLU A 130 -10.42 7.46 12.35
CA GLU A 130 -10.05 8.78 11.83
C GLU A 130 -9.11 9.52 12.81
N SER A 131 -8.33 10.46 12.31
CA SER A 131 -7.42 11.28 13.11
C SER A 131 -6.34 10.49 13.88
N MET A 132 -5.96 9.30 13.40
CA MET A 132 -4.84 8.51 13.93
C MET A 132 -3.47 8.99 13.47
N PHE A 133 -3.41 9.65 12.32
CA PHE A 133 -2.15 10.15 11.75
C PHE A 133 -2.07 11.66 11.87
N TYR A 134 -0.82 12.17 11.90
CA TYR A 134 -0.57 13.61 11.93
C TYR A 134 -1.07 14.28 10.65
N ASN A 135 -1.56 15.49 10.78
CA ASN A 135 -1.99 16.36 9.66
C ASN A 135 -3.09 15.78 8.77
N THR A 136 -3.88 14.81 9.26
CA THR A 136 -5.01 14.28 8.52
C THR A 136 -6.13 13.82 9.45
N GLY A 137 -7.36 14.21 9.12
CA GLY A 137 -8.57 13.73 9.80
C GLY A 137 -9.30 12.61 9.05
N ILE A 138 -8.78 12.18 7.90
CA ILE A 138 -9.46 11.20 7.04
C ILE A 138 -9.35 9.77 7.58
N GLY A 139 -10.31 8.94 7.22
CA GLY A 139 -10.25 7.50 7.45
C GLY A 139 -9.12 6.86 6.61
N THR A 140 -8.36 6.01 7.25
CA THR A 140 -7.25 5.28 6.64
C THR A 140 -7.44 3.79 6.75
N TYR A 141 -6.77 3.05 5.88
CA TYR A 141 -6.90 1.60 5.74
C TYR A 141 -5.51 0.98 5.66
N VAL A 142 -5.26 -0.06 6.44
CA VAL A 142 -4.05 -0.87 6.28
C VAL A 142 -4.36 -2.02 5.33
N TRP A 143 -3.63 -2.07 4.23
CA TRP A 143 -3.65 -3.19 3.31
C TRP A 143 -2.58 -4.19 3.74
N VAL A 144 -2.99 -5.42 3.99
CA VAL A 144 -2.09 -6.51 4.39
C VAL A 144 -2.03 -7.54 3.27
N LEU A 145 -0.83 -7.77 2.73
CA LEU A 145 -0.59 -8.74 1.68
C LEU A 145 0.36 -9.83 2.17
N THR A 146 0.21 -11.02 1.61
CA THR A 146 1.17 -12.11 1.73
C THR A 146 1.09 -13.03 0.51
N ASN A 147 2.21 -13.56 0.05
CA ASN A 147 2.24 -14.60 -0.97
C ASN A 147 2.27 -16.02 -0.38
N ARG A 148 2.05 -16.14 0.94
CA ARG A 148 2.00 -17.41 1.70
C ARG A 148 0.82 -17.45 2.66
N LYS A 149 -0.40 -17.28 2.13
CA LYS A 149 -1.61 -17.47 2.94
C LYS A 149 -1.68 -18.87 3.50
N GLU A 150 -2.08 -18.98 4.76
CA GLU A 150 -2.45 -20.25 5.37
C GLU A 150 -3.57 -20.93 4.57
N LYS A 151 -3.58 -22.26 4.53
CA LYS A 151 -4.55 -23.06 3.76
C LYS A 151 -6.00 -22.63 3.99
N ARG A 152 -6.37 -22.33 5.26
CA ARG A 152 -7.73 -21.87 5.64
C ARG A 152 -8.09 -20.48 5.13
N ARG A 153 -7.07 -19.68 4.74
CA ARG A 153 -7.20 -18.27 4.31
C ARG A 153 -7.17 -18.11 2.79
N LYS A 154 -6.80 -19.16 2.06
CA LYS A 154 -6.74 -19.10 0.60
C LYS A 154 -8.09 -18.76 -0.01
N GLY A 155 -8.09 -17.91 -1.04
CA GLY A 155 -9.29 -17.42 -1.73
C GLY A 155 -10.17 -16.50 -0.87
N LYS A 156 -9.67 -16.00 0.25
CA LYS A 156 -10.43 -15.14 1.18
C LYS A 156 -9.66 -13.86 1.48
N VAL A 157 -10.40 -12.77 1.66
CA VAL A 157 -9.90 -11.49 2.19
C VAL A 157 -10.65 -11.20 3.49
N GLN A 158 -9.93 -10.85 4.54
CA GLN A 158 -10.53 -10.43 5.80
C GLN A 158 -10.72 -8.92 5.79
N LEU A 159 -11.94 -8.47 6.09
CA LEU A 159 -12.22 -7.06 6.34
C LEU A 159 -12.37 -6.86 7.85
N VAL A 160 -11.57 -5.96 8.41
CA VAL A 160 -11.57 -5.64 9.83
C VAL A 160 -12.01 -4.19 10.00
N ASP A 161 -13.08 -3.97 10.74
CA ASP A 161 -13.55 -2.64 11.10
C ASP A 161 -13.04 -2.28 12.50
N ALA A 162 -11.96 -1.50 12.56
CA ALA A 162 -11.37 -1.01 13.80
C ALA A 162 -11.64 0.49 14.01
N ARG A 163 -12.61 1.09 13.28
CA ARG A 163 -12.87 2.54 13.33
C ARG A 163 -13.25 3.04 14.71
N ASP A 164 -13.86 2.19 15.53
CA ASP A 164 -14.27 2.51 16.88
C ASP A 164 -13.31 1.99 17.95
N VAL A 165 -12.20 1.37 17.56
CA VAL A 165 -11.17 0.82 18.47
C VAL A 165 -10.07 1.86 18.66
N TRP A 166 -10.28 2.82 19.58
CA TRP A 166 -9.32 3.90 19.82
C TRP A 166 -9.42 4.47 21.22
N THR A 167 -8.35 5.15 21.64
CA THR A 167 -8.26 5.94 22.86
C THR A 167 -8.01 7.41 22.50
N ALA A 168 -8.62 8.34 23.21
CA ALA A 168 -8.40 9.77 22.99
C ALA A 168 -6.95 10.16 23.23
N GLY A 169 -6.39 11.01 22.37
CA GLY A 169 -5.09 11.62 22.58
C GLY A 169 -5.10 12.53 23.79
N GLY A 170 -3.98 12.56 24.53
CA GLY A 170 -3.85 13.42 25.73
C GLY A 170 -4.36 12.82 27.03
N SER A 171 -4.63 11.50 27.11
CA SER A 171 -4.87 10.81 28.37
C SER A 171 -3.61 10.86 29.28
N GLU A 172 -3.81 10.70 30.60
CA GLU A 172 -2.72 10.77 31.61
C GLU A 172 -1.52 9.85 31.30
N ASP A 173 -1.74 8.78 30.54
CA ASP A 173 -0.69 7.85 30.11
C ASP A 173 0.18 8.38 28.97
N SER A 174 -0.25 9.43 28.26
CA SER A 174 0.50 10.04 27.17
C SER A 174 1.11 11.37 27.61
N LYS A 175 2.29 11.34 28.18
CA LYS A 175 3.10 12.54 28.53
C LYS A 175 3.63 13.29 27.31
N ARG A 176 3.33 12.85 26.09
CA ARG A 176 3.77 13.48 24.84
C ARG A 176 2.61 14.17 24.16
N SER A 177 2.83 15.41 23.73
CA SER A 177 1.92 16.08 22.81
C SER A 177 1.81 15.25 21.52
N LEU A 178 0.59 14.88 21.14
CA LEU A 178 0.32 14.16 19.90
C LEU A 178 0.14 15.11 18.70
N GLY A 179 0.34 16.41 18.88
CA GLY A 179 0.04 17.41 17.85
C GLY A 179 -1.41 17.31 17.38
N ASP A 180 -1.62 17.24 16.07
CA ASP A 180 -2.97 17.08 15.47
C ASP A 180 -3.51 15.64 15.54
N LYS A 181 -2.72 14.68 16.01
CA LYS A 181 -3.17 13.30 16.23
C LYS A 181 -4.09 13.27 17.45
N ARG A 182 -5.35 12.97 17.24
CA ARG A 182 -6.39 12.99 18.28
C ARG A 182 -6.75 11.62 18.81
N ARG A 183 -6.38 10.55 18.11
CA ARG A 183 -6.72 9.16 18.44
C ARG A 183 -5.49 8.27 18.33
N HIS A 184 -5.43 7.26 19.15
CA HIS A 184 -4.43 6.20 19.07
C HIS A 184 -5.04 4.87 19.48
N MET A 185 -4.43 3.78 19.07
CA MET A 185 -4.73 2.45 19.56
C MET A 185 -3.67 2.06 20.60
N THR A 186 -4.11 1.52 21.72
CA THR A 186 -3.23 0.92 22.73
C THR A 186 -2.79 -0.47 22.29
N VAL A 187 -1.73 -1.01 22.89
CA VAL A 187 -1.29 -2.39 22.63
C VAL A 187 -2.43 -3.38 22.87
N ALA A 188 -3.16 -3.25 23.97
CA ALA A 188 -4.31 -4.12 24.29
C ALA A 188 -5.49 -4.00 23.32
N GLN A 189 -5.53 -2.97 22.48
CA GLN A 189 -6.54 -2.82 21.42
C GLN A 189 -6.05 -3.38 20.07
N ILE A 190 -4.76 -3.65 19.93
CA ILE A 190 -4.16 -4.22 18.72
C ILE A 190 -4.07 -5.75 18.83
N ASP A 191 -3.85 -6.28 20.02
CA ASP A 191 -3.81 -7.71 20.33
C ASP A 191 -5.21 -8.33 20.32
#